data_2fd4204e25e0ac15d36ec4a73206a7c3
#
_entry.id   2fd4204e25e0ac15d36ec4a73206a7c3
#
_cell.length_a   1.000
_cell.length_b   1.000
_cell.length_c   1.000
_cell.angle_alpha   90.00
_cell.angle_beta   90.00
_cell.angle_gamma   90.00
#
_symmetry.space_group_name_H-M   'P 1'
#
loop_
_entity.id
_entity.type
_entity.pdbx_description
1 polymer ?
#
loop_
_entity_poly.entity_id
_entity_poly.type
_entity_poly.pdbx_seq_one_letter_code
_entity_poly.pdbx_strand_id
1 'polypeptide(L)'
;AFAETLDLRPIAPKITCPVLIIAGEEDQLSPVEFSYELFDHISAPKEILVYEGANHSVADSPSVAFGENPRIYQADWTADRIAGKPAKSMKSWVSSQGQRTENPL
;
A
#
# COMPACT_ATOMS: atom_id res chain seq x y z
N ALA A 1 7.70 17.16 -14.44
CA ALA A 1 6.96 17.17 -13.20
C ALA A 1 7.73 16.45 -12.10
N PHE A 2 7.35 16.70 -10.86
CA PHE A 2 8.02 16.11 -9.70
C PHE A 2 8.05 14.57 -9.76
N ALA A 3 6.93 13.95 -10.14
CA ALA A 3 6.84 12.50 -10.22
C ALA A 3 7.78 11.89 -11.27
N GLU A 4 8.12 12.65 -12.30
CA GLU A 4 9.04 12.20 -13.35
C GLU A 4 10.50 12.19 -12.86
N THR A 5 10.83 13.05 -11.90
CA THR A 5 12.19 13.12 -11.35
C THR A 5 12.41 12.16 -10.18
N LEU A 6 11.33 11.57 -9.63
CA LEU A 6 11.38 10.64 -8.51
C LEU A 6 11.01 9.23 -8.95
N ASP A 7 11.68 8.73 -9.96
CA ASP A 7 11.49 7.36 -10.40
C ASP A 7 12.27 6.41 -9.48
N LEU A 8 11.56 5.63 -8.69
CA LEU A 8 12.14 4.68 -7.74
C LEU A 8 12.32 3.27 -8.32
N ARG A 9 11.91 3.03 -9.55
CA ARG A 9 12.02 1.70 -10.17
C ARG A 9 13.44 1.15 -10.22
N PRO A 10 14.49 1.97 -10.51
CA PRO A 10 15.86 1.46 -10.48
C PRO A 10 16.35 1.07 -9.08
N ILE A 11 15.76 1.65 -8.03
CA ILE A 11 16.16 1.44 -6.64
C ILE A 11 15.37 0.30 -6.00
N ALA A 12 14.12 0.10 -6.42
CA ALA A 12 13.21 -0.87 -5.82
C ALA A 12 13.79 -2.29 -5.68
N PRO A 13 14.50 -2.85 -6.67
CA PRO A 13 15.11 -4.17 -6.52
C PRO A 13 16.21 -4.25 -5.47
N LYS A 14 16.76 -3.10 -5.04
CA LYS A 14 17.82 -3.03 -4.03
C LYS A 14 17.28 -2.95 -2.61
N ILE A 15 15.98 -2.79 -2.43
CA ILE A 15 15.35 -2.76 -1.12
C ILE A 15 15.37 -4.16 -0.54
N THR A 16 15.87 -4.31 0.69
CA THR A 16 15.99 -5.61 1.36
C THR A 16 15.04 -5.76 2.54
N CYS A 17 14.51 -4.66 3.07
CA CYS A 17 13.53 -4.70 4.16
C CYS A 17 12.11 -4.92 3.63
N PRO A 18 11.20 -5.48 4.45
CA PRO A 18 9.79 -5.57 4.07
C PRO A 18 9.18 -4.20 3.76
N VAL A 19 8.30 -4.15 2.77
CA VAL A 19 7.68 -2.91 2.29
C VAL A 19 6.17 -3.02 2.33
N LEU A 20 5.52 -1.98 2.85
CA LEU A 20 4.08 -1.80 2.76
C LEU A 20 3.80 -0.55 1.93
N ILE A 21 2.98 -0.69 0.90
CA ILE A 21 2.46 0.42 0.11
C ILE A 21 0.97 0.54 0.40
N ILE A 22 0.53 1.72 0.82
CA ILE A 22 -0.89 2.04 0.97
C ILE A 22 -1.23 3.12 -0.05
N ALA A 23 -2.23 2.86 -0.87
CA ALA A 23 -2.61 3.75 -1.96
C ALA A 23 -4.12 3.96 -2.03
N GLY A 24 -4.53 5.15 -2.49
CA GLY A 24 -5.90 5.44 -2.83
C GLY A 24 -6.16 5.17 -4.30
N GLU A 25 -7.24 4.50 -4.60
CA GLU A 25 -7.62 4.18 -5.98
C GLU A 25 -7.75 5.42 -6.86
N GLU A 26 -8.26 6.51 -6.29
CA GLU A 26 -8.54 7.75 -7.01
C GLU A 26 -7.54 8.87 -6.69
N ASP A 27 -6.34 8.51 -6.29
CA ASP A 27 -5.27 9.47 -6.03
C ASP A 27 -4.88 10.18 -7.33
N GLN A 28 -5.12 11.50 -7.37
CA GLN A 28 -4.84 12.33 -8.54
C GLN A 28 -3.41 12.89 -8.55
N LEU A 29 -2.75 12.89 -7.40
CA LEU A 29 -1.36 13.37 -7.27
C LEU A 29 -0.37 12.27 -7.60
N SER A 30 -0.70 11.04 -7.23
CA SER A 30 0.14 9.88 -7.45
C SER A 30 -0.76 8.73 -7.91
N PRO A 31 -1.02 8.59 -9.22
CA PRO A 31 -1.93 7.56 -9.73
C PRO A 31 -1.59 6.17 -9.23
N VAL A 32 -2.62 5.39 -8.92
CA VAL A 32 -2.47 4.05 -8.33
C VAL A 32 -1.64 3.11 -9.21
N GLU A 33 -1.64 3.33 -10.53
CA GLU A 33 -0.84 2.55 -11.46
C GLU A 33 0.66 2.66 -11.15
N PHE A 34 1.13 3.82 -10.70
CA PHE A 34 2.52 4.02 -10.30
C PHE A 34 2.86 3.23 -9.04
N SER A 35 1.91 3.12 -8.11
CA SER A 35 2.09 2.30 -6.91
C SER A 35 2.21 0.83 -7.26
N TYR A 36 1.38 0.32 -8.16
CA TYR A 36 1.49 -1.06 -8.65
C TYR A 36 2.79 -1.29 -9.41
N GLU A 37 3.21 -0.34 -10.23
CA GLU A 37 4.46 -0.45 -10.97
C GLU A 37 5.67 -0.50 -10.02
N LEU A 38 5.70 0.36 -9.01
CA LEU A 38 6.74 0.32 -7.99
C LEU A 38 6.72 -1.02 -7.24
N PHE A 39 5.55 -1.47 -6.86
CA PHE A 39 5.36 -2.75 -6.16
C PHE A 39 5.96 -3.90 -6.96
N ASP A 40 5.72 -3.94 -8.27
CA ASP A 40 6.22 -5.02 -9.14
C ASP A 40 7.75 -5.05 -9.22
N HIS A 41 8.43 -3.92 -8.99
CA HIS A 41 9.89 -3.84 -9.02
C HIS A 41 10.56 -4.17 -7.69
N ILE A 42 9.81 -4.28 -6.59
CA ILE A 42 10.35 -4.62 -5.27
C ILE A 42 10.56 -6.13 -5.19
N SER A 43 11.75 -6.55 -4.75
CA SER A 43 12.11 -7.97 -4.59
C SER A 43 11.94 -8.46 -3.16
N ALA A 44 11.95 -7.57 -2.16
CA ALA A 44 11.74 -7.91 -0.76
C ALA A 44 10.29 -8.35 -0.49
N PRO A 45 9.99 -8.95 0.67
CA PRO A 45 8.61 -9.18 1.08
C PRO A 45 7.82 -7.88 0.98
N LYS A 46 6.67 -7.92 0.31
CA LYS A 46 5.97 -6.70 -0.07
C LYS A 46 4.46 -6.88 -0.01
N GLU A 47 3.80 -5.83 0.47
CA GLU A 47 2.36 -5.78 0.49
C GLU A 47 1.90 -4.45 -0.09
N ILE A 48 0.90 -4.48 -0.95
CA ILE A 48 0.20 -3.29 -1.39
C ILE A 48 -1.27 -3.39 -0.98
N LEU A 49 -1.78 -2.30 -0.41
CA LEU A 49 -3.16 -2.20 0.04
C LEU A 49 -3.78 -0.96 -0.61
N VAL A 50 -4.79 -1.18 -1.45
CA VAL A 50 -5.46 -0.12 -2.20
C VAL A 50 -6.86 0.08 -1.63
N TYR A 51 -7.21 1.32 -1.36
CA TYR A 51 -8.50 1.71 -0.80
C TYR A 51 -9.39 2.30 -1.88
N GLU A 52 -10.52 1.67 -2.14
CA GLU A 52 -11.50 2.12 -3.11
C GLU A 52 -12.06 3.49 -2.73
N GLY A 53 -12.14 4.39 -3.69
CA GLY A 53 -12.70 5.74 -3.49
C GLY A 53 -11.81 6.67 -2.69
N ALA A 54 -10.63 6.23 -2.27
CA ALA A 54 -9.70 7.07 -1.53
C ALA A 54 -8.83 7.90 -2.47
N ASN A 55 -8.56 9.13 -2.07
CA ASN A 55 -7.67 10.04 -2.76
C ASN A 55 -6.26 9.96 -2.16
N HIS A 56 -5.42 10.96 -2.37
CA HIS A 56 -4.05 10.98 -1.85
C HIS A 56 -4.02 10.84 -0.33
N SER A 57 -4.95 11.45 0.36
CA SER A 57 -5.11 11.27 1.80
C SER A 57 -5.97 10.02 2.08
N VAL A 58 -5.34 8.85 2.10
CA VAL A 58 -6.06 7.57 2.30
C VAL A 58 -6.78 7.49 3.64
N ALA A 59 -6.39 8.32 4.61
CA ALA A 59 -7.09 8.40 5.90
C ALA A 59 -8.54 8.86 5.76
N ASP A 60 -8.90 9.50 4.65
CA ASP A 60 -10.26 9.93 4.33
C ASP A 60 -11.05 8.89 3.54
N SER A 61 -10.52 7.68 3.44
CA SER A 61 -11.18 6.59 2.71
C SER A 61 -12.60 6.33 3.24
N PRO A 62 -13.59 6.11 2.36
CA PRO A 62 -14.93 5.71 2.78
C PRO A 62 -14.97 4.48 3.69
N SER A 63 -14.01 3.57 3.53
CA SER A 63 -13.91 2.35 4.34
C SER A 63 -13.73 2.61 5.83
N VAL A 64 -13.26 3.79 6.22
CA VAL A 64 -13.06 4.15 7.64
C VAL A 64 -14.37 4.10 8.41
N ALA A 65 -15.48 4.49 7.78
CA ALA A 65 -16.80 4.43 8.40
C ALA A 65 -17.25 2.99 8.70
N PHE A 66 -16.63 2.00 8.07
CA PHE A 66 -16.94 0.58 8.23
C PHE A 66 -15.86 -0.18 9.01
N GLY A 67 -14.94 0.54 9.67
CA GLY A 67 -13.93 -0.08 10.53
C GLY A 67 -12.59 -0.38 9.85
N GLU A 68 -12.43 -0.12 8.57
CA GLU A 68 -11.16 -0.32 7.87
C GLU A 68 -10.41 1.01 7.75
N ASN A 69 -9.49 1.24 8.66
CA ASN A 69 -8.72 2.48 8.75
C ASN A 69 -7.27 2.26 8.32
N PRO A 70 -6.80 2.95 7.24
CA PRO A 70 -5.42 2.78 6.75
C PRO A 70 -4.35 3.07 7.78
N ARG A 71 -4.57 4.05 8.66
CA ARG A 71 -3.59 4.42 9.68
C ARG A 71 -3.45 3.34 10.74
N ILE A 72 -4.55 2.70 11.12
CA ILE A 72 -4.52 1.58 12.07
C ILE A 72 -3.83 0.39 11.44
N TYR A 73 -4.15 0.08 10.19
CA TYR A 73 -3.49 -0.98 9.45
C TYR A 73 -1.98 -0.78 9.40
N GLN A 74 -1.54 0.42 9.05
CA GLN A 74 -0.13 0.78 8.99
C GLN A 74 0.56 0.61 10.34
N ALA A 75 -0.08 1.06 11.41
CA ALA A 75 0.48 0.95 12.76
C ALA A 75 0.63 -0.52 13.18
N ASP A 76 -0.37 -1.34 12.93
CA ASP A 76 -0.35 -2.76 13.26
C ASP A 76 0.70 -3.50 12.42
N TRP A 77 0.79 -3.20 11.15
CA TRP A 77 1.81 -3.79 10.26
C TRP A 77 3.21 -3.46 10.75
N THR A 78 3.45 -2.20 11.11
CA THR A 78 4.75 -1.75 11.62
C THR A 78 5.09 -2.43 12.95
N ALA A 79 4.13 -2.50 13.86
CA ALA A 79 4.31 -3.17 15.16
C ALA A 79 4.67 -4.65 14.98
N ASP A 80 4.06 -5.33 14.03
CA ASP A 80 4.35 -6.73 13.72
C ASP A 80 5.78 -6.91 13.20
N ARG A 81 6.28 -5.97 12.38
CA ARG A 81 7.67 -6.02 11.91
C ARG A 81 8.65 -5.81 13.06
N ILE A 82 8.36 -4.86 13.94
CA ILE A 82 9.18 -4.59 15.13
C ILE A 82 9.21 -5.82 16.05
N ALA A 83 8.09 -6.54 16.18
CA ALA A 83 8.00 -7.75 16.97
C ALA A 83 8.68 -8.97 16.31
N GLY A 84 9.24 -8.81 15.12
CA GLY A 84 9.94 -9.89 14.41
C GLY A 84 9.03 -10.83 13.63
N LYS A 85 7.75 -10.50 13.50
CA LYS A 85 6.84 -11.31 12.69
C LYS A 85 7.15 -11.10 11.19
N PRO A 86 7.19 -12.18 10.39
CA PRO A 86 7.49 -12.04 8.96
C PRO A 86 6.36 -11.35 8.21
N ALA A 87 6.72 -10.53 7.21
CA ALA A 87 5.77 -9.95 6.30
C ALA A 87 5.28 -10.98 5.29
N LYS A 88 4.00 -10.92 4.94
CA LYS A 88 3.41 -11.73 3.86
C LYS A 88 3.36 -10.89 2.59
N SER A 89 3.87 -11.43 1.49
CA SER A 89 3.77 -10.77 0.20
C SER A 89 2.34 -10.91 -0.35
N MET A 90 1.69 -9.77 -0.62
CA MET A 90 0.26 -9.77 -0.86
C MET A 90 -0.19 -8.53 -1.63
N LYS A 91 -1.18 -8.70 -2.53
CA LYS A 91 -1.97 -7.60 -3.11
C LYS A 91 -3.34 -7.61 -2.45
N SER A 92 -3.71 -6.50 -1.83
CA SER A 92 -4.97 -6.39 -1.11
C SER A 92 -5.76 -5.17 -1.60
N TRP A 93 -7.06 -5.28 -1.48
CA TRP A 93 -8.03 -4.26 -1.86
C TRP A 93 -9.04 -4.09 -0.74
N VAL A 94 -9.37 -2.84 -0.41
CA VAL A 94 -10.44 -2.53 0.55
C VAL A 94 -11.53 -1.77 -0.16
N SER A 95 -12.74 -2.32 -0.17
CA SER A 95 -13.89 -1.67 -0.80
C SER A 95 -14.32 -0.43 0.00
N SER A 96 -15.10 0.44 -0.64
CA SER A 96 -15.69 1.61 0.02
C SER A 96 -16.57 1.25 1.22
N GLN A 97 -17.03 0.00 1.29
CA GLN A 97 -17.85 -0.53 2.38
C GLN A 97 -17.02 -1.31 3.41
N GLY A 98 -15.70 -1.23 3.35
CA GLY A 98 -14.82 -1.84 4.33
C GLY A 98 -14.57 -3.33 4.14
N GLN A 99 -14.91 -3.89 2.99
CA GLN A 99 -14.63 -5.30 2.70
C GLN A 99 -13.22 -5.43 2.13
N ARG A 100 -12.42 -6.30 2.75
CA ARG A 100 -11.05 -6.54 2.35
C ARG A 100 -10.94 -7.80 1.51
N THR A 101 -10.25 -7.72 0.38
CA THR A 101 -9.87 -8.85 -0.44
C THR A 101 -8.36 -8.99 -0.41
N GLU A 102 -7.85 -10.14 -0.01
CA GLU A 102 -6.42 -10.40 0.12
C GLU A 102 -6.00 -11.45 -0.89
N ASN A 103 -5.01 -11.12 -1.73
CA ASN A 103 -4.49 -12.01 -2.76
C ASN A 103 -2.99 -12.26 -2.49
N PRO A 104 -2.64 -13.37 -1.84
CA PRO A 104 -1.22 -13.73 -1.63
C PRO A 104 -0.49 -13.91 -2.95
N LEU A 105 0.77 -13.51 -2.97
CA LEU A 105 1.62 -13.72 -4.13
C LEU A 105 2.21 -15.12 -4.16
#